data_0c127242d9ac06f1a668c08f78ea9b53
#
_entry.id   0c127242d9ac06f1a668c08f78ea9b53
#
_cell.length_a   1.000
_cell.length_b   1.000
_cell.length_c   1.000
_cell.angle_alpha   90.00
_cell.angle_beta   90.00
_cell.angle_gamma   90.00
#
_symmetry.space_group_name_H-M   'P 1'
#
loop_
_entity.id
_entity.type
_entity.pdbx_description
1 polymer ?
#
loop_
_entity_poly.entity_id
_entity_poly.type
_entity_poly.pdbx_seq_one_letter_code
_entity_poly.pdbx_strand_id
1 'polypeptide(L)'
;DIRVTVNKSCALAAQTFRIAMENEGYDTCPLEGFDSRRMKKLLKLPHGAGINMVIPCGIRDGNKGIWGERGRVPFDEIYHRI
;
A
#
# COMPACT_ATOMS: atom_id res chain seq x y z
N ASP A 1 4.47 -20.52 5.46
CA ASP A 1 4.17 -20.45 4.04
C ASP A 1 4.99 -19.37 3.37
N ILE A 2 5.74 -19.75 2.35
CA ILE A 2 6.64 -18.84 1.64
C ILE A 2 5.88 -17.66 0.98
N ARG A 3 4.65 -17.89 0.54
CA ARG A 3 3.84 -16.81 -0.04
C ARG A 3 3.54 -15.70 0.96
N VAL A 4 3.24 -16.09 2.19
CA VAL A 4 2.99 -15.13 3.27
C VAL A 4 4.26 -14.32 3.55
N THR A 5 5.40 -15.00 3.65
CA THR A 5 6.69 -14.35 3.91
C THR A 5 7.05 -13.34 2.82
N VAL A 6 6.89 -13.74 1.55
CA VAL A 6 7.19 -12.86 0.41
C VAL A 6 6.28 -11.63 0.41
N ASN A 7 4.99 -11.83 0.67
CA ASN A 7 4.04 -10.71 0.71
C ASN A 7 4.33 -9.75 1.87
N LYS A 8 4.73 -10.28 3.03
CA LYS A 8 5.16 -9.44 4.16
C LYS A 8 6.37 -8.59 3.79
N SER A 9 7.36 -9.19 3.14
CA SER A 9 8.56 -8.48 2.71
C SER A 9 8.23 -7.37 1.70
N CYS A 10 7.34 -7.65 0.75
CA CYS A 10 6.89 -6.64 -0.20
C CYS A 10 6.17 -5.48 0.50
N ALA A 11 5.32 -5.81 1.47
CA ALA A 11 4.58 -4.77 2.20
C ALA A 11 5.52 -3.88 3.03
N LEU A 12 6.56 -4.45 3.63
CA LEU A 12 7.57 -3.68 4.36
C LEU A 12 8.31 -2.73 3.42
N ALA A 13 8.70 -3.20 2.24
CA ALA A 13 9.35 -2.38 1.23
C ALA A 13 8.41 -1.26 0.74
N ALA A 14 7.13 -1.59 0.55
CA ALA A 14 6.13 -0.62 0.13
C ALA A 14 5.96 0.51 1.15
N GLN A 15 5.92 0.18 2.43
CA GLN A 15 5.79 1.19 3.48
C GLN A 15 7.04 2.07 3.57
N THR A 16 8.22 1.48 3.42
CA THR A 16 9.47 2.23 3.38
C THR A 16 9.47 3.22 2.20
N PHE A 17 9.00 2.77 1.04
CA PHE A 17 8.84 3.63 -0.14
C PHE A 17 7.90 4.81 0.15
N ARG A 18 6.76 4.54 0.79
CA ARG A 18 5.77 5.58 1.09
C ARG A 18 6.33 6.65 2.02
N ILE A 19 7.07 6.23 3.05
CA ILE A 19 7.70 7.16 4.00
C ILE A 19 8.77 7.99 3.29
N ALA A 20 9.58 7.36 2.44
CA ALA A 20 10.62 8.05 1.68
C ALA A 20 10.00 9.08 0.72
N MET A 21 8.90 8.74 0.07
CA MET A 21 8.22 9.66 -0.84
C MET A 21 7.61 10.85 -0.10
N GLU A 22 7.03 10.62 1.06
CA GLU A 22 6.52 11.71 1.90
C GLU A 22 7.63 12.67 2.29
N ASN A 23 8.81 12.15 2.63
CA ASN A 23 9.98 12.97 2.94
C ASN A 23 10.42 13.83 1.75
N GLU A 24 10.19 13.37 0.53
CA GLU A 24 10.49 14.11 -0.69
C GLU A 24 9.35 15.04 -1.13
N GLY A 25 8.28 15.12 -0.36
CA GLY A 25 7.14 16.00 -0.66
C GLY A 25 6.07 15.39 -1.54
N TYR A 26 6.05 14.07 -1.70
CA TYR A 26 5.04 13.37 -2.50
C TYR A 26 4.05 12.62 -1.62
N ASP A 27 2.84 12.50 -2.14
CA ASP A 27 1.79 11.71 -1.52
C ASP A 27 1.69 10.35 -2.21
N THR A 28 1.32 9.34 -1.46
CA THR A 28 1.14 7.97 -1.96
C THR A 28 -0.17 7.39 -1.47
N CYS A 29 -0.70 6.44 -2.22
CA CYS A 29 -1.92 5.73 -1.84
C CYS A 29 -1.77 4.25 -2.17
N PRO A 30 -1.72 3.35 -1.17
CA PRO A 30 -1.62 1.92 -1.46
C PRO A 30 -2.98 1.40 -1.93
N LEU A 31 -2.96 0.67 -3.03
CA LEU A 31 -4.17 0.08 -3.62
C LEU A 31 -4.02 -1.43 -3.69
N GLU A 32 -5.06 -2.14 -3.25
CA GLU A 32 -5.15 -3.59 -3.38
C GLU A 32 -6.37 -4.01 -4.19
N GLY A 33 -7.35 -3.11 -4.34
CA GLY A 33 -8.62 -3.37 -5.03
C GLY A 33 -8.54 -3.21 -6.55
N PHE A 34 -7.56 -3.82 -7.18
CA PHE A 34 -7.40 -3.79 -8.63
C PHE A 34 -7.51 -5.20 -9.22
N ASP A 35 -7.73 -5.29 -10.53
CA ASP A 35 -7.79 -6.56 -11.24
C ASP A 35 -6.35 -7.04 -11.53
N SER A 36 -5.85 -7.94 -10.69
CA SER A 36 -4.49 -8.48 -10.80
C SER A 36 -4.21 -9.14 -12.15
N ARG A 37 -5.21 -9.84 -12.69
CA ARG A 37 -5.04 -10.54 -13.96
C ARG A 37 -4.77 -9.57 -15.11
N ARG A 38 -5.55 -8.50 -15.19
CA ARG A 38 -5.39 -7.47 -16.22
C ARG A 38 -4.09 -6.70 -16.02
N MET A 39 -3.75 -6.40 -14.77
CA MET A 39 -2.51 -5.70 -14.45
C MET A 39 -1.30 -6.51 -14.86
N LYS A 40 -1.30 -7.81 -14.57
CA LYS A 40 -0.22 -8.71 -14.97
C LYS A 40 -0.04 -8.76 -16.49
N LYS A 41 -1.13 -8.76 -17.24
CA LYS A 41 -1.10 -8.70 -18.70
C LYS A 41 -0.50 -7.39 -19.19
N LEU A 42 -0.96 -6.27 -18.63
CA LEU A 42 -0.48 -4.95 -18.99
C LEU A 42 1.03 -4.81 -18.76
N LEU A 43 1.51 -5.30 -17.63
CA LEU A 43 2.92 -5.23 -17.25
C LEU A 43 3.77 -6.36 -17.85
N LYS A 44 3.16 -7.28 -18.57
CA LYS A 44 3.83 -8.43 -19.21
C LYS A 44 4.60 -9.27 -18.19
N LEU A 45 3.99 -9.50 -17.02
CA LEU A 45 4.60 -10.30 -15.96
C LEU A 45 4.43 -11.79 -16.23
N PRO A 46 5.39 -12.64 -15.81
CA PRO A 46 5.27 -14.08 -15.97
C PRO A 46 4.09 -14.63 -15.16
N HIS A 47 3.60 -15.80 -15.57
CA HIS A 47 2.41 -16.41 -14.98
C HIS A 47 2.51 -16.63 -13.48
N GLY A 48 3.69 -17.00 -12.98
CA GLY A 48 3.90 -17.24 -11.54
C GLY A 48 4.11 -15.98 -10.71
N ALA A 49 4.17 -14.80 -11.33
CA ALA A 49 4.34 -13.55 -10.60
C ALA A 49 3.05 -13.12 -9.93
N GLY A 50 3.16 -12.52 -8.75
CA GLY A 50 2.04 -11.88 -8.07
C GLY A 50 2.25 -10.39 -7.95
N ILE A 51 1.18 -9.65 -7.72
CA ILE A 51 1.24 -8.21 -7.42
C ILE A 51 0.74 -8.03 -6.01
N ASN A 52 1.60 -7.54 -5.14
CA ASN A 52 1.24 -7.31 -3.74
C ASN A 52 0.32 -6.10 -3.60
N MET A 53 0.71 -4.98 -4.20
CA MET A 53 -0.09 -3.76 -4.19
C MET A 53 0.39 -2.82 -5.29
N VAL A 54 -0.44 -1.84 -5.60
CA VAL A 54 -0.09 -0.73 -6.51
C VAL A 54 -0.06 0.54 -5.67
N ILE A 55 0.96 1.36 -5.85
CA ILE A 55 1.12 2.58 -5.07
C ILE A 55 1.24 3.78 -6.02
N PRO A 56 0.12 4.43 -6.35
CA PRO A 56 0.18 5.71 -7.03
C PRO A 56 0.95 6.73 -6.20
N CYS A 57 1.77 7.51 -6.88
CA CYS A 57 2.61 8.52 -6.24
C CYS A 57 2.45 9.84 -7.01
N GLY A 58 2.24 10.92 -6.29
CA GLY A 58 2.05 12.23 -6.90
C GLY A 58 1.84 13.31 -5.87
N ILE A 59 1.31 14.44 -6.31
CA ILE A 59 0.98 15.55 -5.42
C ILE A 59 -0.53 15.61 -5.30
N ARG A 60 -1.04 15.54 -4.08
CA ARG A 60 -2.48 15.53 -3.84
C ARG A 60 -3.12 16.87 -4.21
N ASP A 61 -4.35 16.80 -4.70
CA ASP A 61 -5.14 17.96 -5.04
C ASP A 61 -6.09 18.30 -3.88
N GLY A 62 -5.55 18.91 -2.83
CA GLY A 62 -6.28 19.24 -1.62
C GLY A 62 -6.93 18.01 -0.98
N ASN A 63 -8.22 18.12 -0.67
CA ASN A 63 -8.99 17.02 -0.10
C ASN A 63 -9.90 16.33 -1.12
N LYS A 64 -9.64 16.52 -2.40
CA LYS A 64 -10.41 15.91 -3.48
C LYS A 64 -10.27 14.39 -3.42
N GLY A 65 -11.39 13.68 -3.42
CA GLY A 65 -11.39 12.23 -3.33
C GLY A 65 -11.28 11.67 -1.91
N ILE A 66 -11.21 12.54 -0.90
CA ILE A 66 -11.20 12.11 0.49
C ILE A 66 -12.64 12.14 1.02
N TRP A 67 -13.13 10.99 1.50
CA TRP A 67 -14.53 10.81 1.89
C TRP A 67 -14.82 11.21 3.33
N GLY A 68 -13.79 11.43 4.14
CA GLY A 68 -13.95 11.81 5.54
C GLY A 68 -12.64 11.75 6.30
N GLU A 69 -12.72 12.06 7.58
CA GLU A 69 -11.56 12.01 8.44
C GLU A 69 -11.10 10.57 8.69
N ARG A 70 -9.81 10.43 8.90
CA ARG A 70 -9.21 9.14 9.20
C ARG A 70 -9.57 8.69 10.60
N GLY A 71 -10.21 7.52 10.71
CA GLY A 71 -10.51 6.92 12.00
C GLY A 71 -9.31 6.23 12.61
N ARG A 72 -9.25 6.20 13.94
CA ARG A 72 -8.26 5.43 14.68
C ARG A 72 -8.92 4.75 15.86
N VAL A 73 -8.55 3.51 16.09
CA VAL A 73 -8.98 2.79 17.29
C VAL A 73 -8.28 3.41 18.50
N PRO A 74 -8.99 3.60 19.62
CA PRO A 74 -8.35 4.13 20.83
C PRO A 74 -7.14 3.31 21.25
N PHE A 75 -6.11 3.99 21.73
CA PHE A 75 -4.82 3.36 22.04
C PHE A 75 -4.96 2.22 23.05
N ASP A 76 -5.78 2.38 24.07
CA ASP A 76 -5.98 1.37 25.12
C ASP A 76 -6.68 0.09 24.62
N GLU A 77 -7.36 0.16 23.46
CA GLU A 77 -7.97 -1.02 22.86
C GLU A 77 -6.98 -1.85 22.04
N ILE A 78 -5.88 -1.27 21.62
CA ILE A 78 -4.90 -1.94 20.77
C ILE A 78 -3.55 -2.20 21.45
N TYR A 79 -3.30 -1.54 22.57
CA TYR A 79 -2.04 -1.69 23.31
C TYR A 79 -2.29 -2.45 24.62
N HIS A 80 -1.60 -3.54 24.79
CA HIS A 80 -1.68 -4.36 25.99
C HIS A 80 -0.27 -4.59 26.52
N ARG A 81 -0.05 -4.16 27.75
CA ARG A 81 1.23 -4.37 28.43
C ARG A 81 1.25 -5.78 29.04
N ILE A 82 2.26 -6.53 28.70
CA ILE A 82 2.45 -7.91 29.23
C ILE A 82 3.25 -7.87 30.51
#